data_bab01f5a789187d4bbf99b3353da5a7a
#
_entry.id   bab01f5a789187d4bbf99b3353da5a7a
#
_cell.length_a   1.000
_cell.length_b   1.000
_cell.length_c   1.000
_cell.angle_alpha   90.00
_cell.angle_beta   90.00
_cell.angle_gamma   90.00
#
_symmetry.space_group_name_H-M   'P 1'
#
loop_
_entity.id
_entity.type
_entity.pdbx_description
1 polymer ?
#
loop_
_entity_poly.entity_id
_entity_poly.type
_entity_poly.pdbx_seq_one_letter_code
_entity_poly.pdbx_strand_id
1 'polypeptide(L)'
;MADVLIVIPARMAATRLPGKPLADIGGVPMIVHVLRRAQEAAVGPAVVATDSEAIAAAVAKAGGRALLTRADHASGSDRIYEALEQIDADGGAKIVVNLQGDLPTVSPAAIAAALAPLGDPAVDIATIAAEIVLPEERSDANVVKVVGTPVTPGRLRALYFTRATAPAGEGPLYHHIGIYAFRRAALGKFVKLPPSPLERREKLEQLRALEAGMRIDVALVDAVPLGVDTPTDLEKARAMLEHDPEKRRPVFRKDRAPPKQ
;
A
#
# COMPACT_ATOMS: atom_id res chain seq x y z
N MET A 1 -17.83 7.68 -11.87
CA MET A 1 -16.98 7.14 -10.80
C MET A 1 -15.54 7.58 -11.03
N ALA A 2 -14.72 7.73 -10.00
CA ALA A 2 -13.31 8.09 -10.19
C ALA A 2 -12.57 6.93 -10.88
N ASP A 3 -11.60 7.24 -11.77
CA ASP A 3 -10.81 6.22 -12.48
C ASP A 3 -9.89 5.40 -11.54
N VAL A 4 -9.63 5.89 -10.32
CA VAL A 4 -8.76 5.29 -9.30
C VAL A 4 -9.57 4.97 -8.05
N LEU A 5 -9.39 3.77 -7.49
CA LEU A 5 -9.90 3.35 -6.19
C LEU A 5 -8.73 2.92 -5.30
N ILE A 6 -8.62 3.48 -4.09
CA ILE A 6 -7.65 3.03 -3.08
C ILE A 6 -8.34 2.02 -2.18
N VAL A 7 -7.79 0.83 -2.06
CA VAL A 7 -8.27 -0.21 -1.14
C VAL A 7 -7.16 -0.53 -0.14
N ILE A 8 -7.51 -0.47 1.16
CA ILE A 8 -6.61 -0.69 2.28
C ILE A 8 -6.99 -2.03 2.94
N PRO A 9 -6.27 -3.13 2.67
CA PRO A 9 -6.56 -4.40 3.32
C PRO A 9 -6.14 -4.35 4.79
N ALA A 10 -7.01 -4.82 5.69
CA ALA A 10 -6.75 -4.89 7.12
C ALA A 10 -7.37 -6.14 7.73
N ARG A 11 -6.64 -6.82 8.62
CA ARG A 11 -7.12 -7.99 9.37
C ARG A 11 -6.63 -7.94 10.82
N MET A 12 -7.44 -8.50 11.74
CA MET A 12 -7.04 -8.55 13.16
C MET A 12 -5.91 -9.53 13.45
N ALA A 13 -5.79 -10.57 12.64
CA ALA A 13 -4.79 -11.62 12.81
C ALA A 13 -3.38 -11.10 12.43
N ALA A 14 -2.65 -10.62 13.44
CA ALA A 14 -1.24 -10.26 13.35
C ALA A 14 -0.48 -10.92 14.49
N THR A 15 0.52 -11.76 14.17
CA THR A 15 1.25 -12.56 15.18
C THR A 15 2.22 -11.72 16.00
N ARG A 16 2.93 -10.78 15.38
CA ARG A 16 3.95 -9.94 16.02
C ARG A 16 3.38 -8.76 16.79
N LEU A 17 2.20 -8.27 16.42
CA LEU A 17 1.49 -7.17 17.08
C LEU A 17 -0.03 -7.47 17.04
N PRO A 18 -0.58 -8.23 17.98
CA PRO A 18 -2.00 -8.58 18.03
C PRO A 18 -2.88 -7.31 18.01
N GLY A 19 -3.94 -7.33 17.20
CA GLY A 19 -4.82 -6.16 17.06
C GLY A 19 -4.18 -4.97 16.33
N LYS A 20 -3.08 -5.16 15.61
CA LYS A 20 -2.30 -4.14 14.91
C LYS A 20 -3.12 -3.00 14.26
N PRO A 21 -4.17 -3.25 13.46
CA PRO A 21 -4.94 -2.18 12.82
C PRO A 21 -5.63 -1.21 13.79
N LEU A 22 -5.97 -1.71 15.00
CA LEU A 22 -6.61 -0.92 16.04
C LEU A 22 -5.63 -0.38 17.09
N ALA A 23 -4.32 -0.63 16.93
CA ALA A 23 -3.30 -0.08 17.83
C ALA A 23 -3.40 1.44 17.87
N ASP A 24 -3.42 1.98 19.08
CA ASP A 24 -3.56 3.42 19.32
C ASP A 24 -2.27 4.17 18.94
N ILE A 25 -2.43 5.24 18.16
CA ILE A 25 -1.38 6.21 17.85
C ILE A 25 -1.97 7.60 18.10
N GLY A 26 -1.62 8.20 19.24
CA GLY A 26 -2.10 9.54 19.61
C GLY A 26 -3.62 9.65 19.75
N GLY A 27 -4.30 8.65 20.32
CA GLY A 27 -5.74 8.60 20.49
C GLY A 27 -6.53 8.16 19.25
N VAL A 28 -5.85 7.73 18.20
CA VAL A 28 -6.48 7.32 16.91
C VAL A 28 -5.97 5.94 16.50
N PRO A 29 -6.84 5.00 16.10
CA PRO A 29 -6.42 3.69 15.57
C PRO A 29 -5.50 3.82 14.36
N MET A 30 -4.47 2.98 14.27
CA MET A 30 -3.49 2.97 13.18
C MET A 30 -4.14 2.94 11.79
N ILE A 31 -5.15 2.10 11.59
CA ILE A 31 -5.86 2.00 10.29
C ILE A 31 -6.52 3.32 9.87
N VAL A 32 -6.95 4.13 10.83
CA VAL A 32 -7.55 5.44 10.57
C VAL A 32 -6.48 6.44 10.11
N HIS A 33 -5.25 6.37 10.63
CA HIS A 33 -4.14 7.16 10.11
C HIS A 33 -3.85 6.80 8.64
N VAL A 34 -3.76 5.51 8.31
CA VAL A 34 -3.55 5.07 6.93
C VAL A 34 -4.66 5.57 6.01
N LEU A 35 -5.92 5.45 6.45
CA LEU A 35 -7.08 5.95 5.68
C LEU A 35 -6.99 7.46 5.43
N ARG A 36 -6.60 8.24 6.43
CA ARG A 36 -6.41 9.69 6.29
C ARG A 36 -5.32 10.02 5.27
N ARG A 37 -4.18 9.32 5.30
CA ARG A 37 -3.11 9.48 4.30
C ARG A 37 -3.61 9.17 2.89
N ALA A 38 -4.42 8.10 2.74
CA ALA A 38 -5.04 7.75 1.46
C ALA A 38 -5.98 8.86 0.95
N GLN A 39 -6.79 9.45 1.83
CA GLN A 39 -7.70 10.54 1.49
C GLN A 39 -6.95 11.83 1.13
N GLU A 40 -5.88 12.14 1.87
CA GLU A 40 -5.02 13.31 1.61
C GLU A 40 -4.27 13.21 0.28
N ALA A 41 -3.97 12.01 -0.21
CA ALA A 41 -3.38 11.81 -1.54
C ALA A 41 -4.29 12.32 -2.67
N ALA A 42 -5.60 12.42 -2.44
CA ALA A 42 -6.59 12.99 -3.34
C ALA A 42 -6.60 12.39 -4.77
N VAL A 43 -6.12 11.14 -4.94
CA VAL A 43 -6.04 10.45 -6.23
C VAL A 43 -7.31 9.68 -6.57
N GLY A 44 -8.17 9.45 -5.59
CA GLY A 44 -9.45 8.74 -5.74
C GLY A 44 -10.07 8.41 -4.37
N PRO A 45 -11.28 7.83 -4.33
CA PRO A 45 -11.90 7.38 -3.10
C PRO A 45 -11.06 6.28 -2.44
N ALA A 46 -11.05 6.27 -1.09
CA ALA A 46 -10.35 5.28 -0.29
C ALA A 46 -11.33 4.48 0.58
N VAL A 47 -11.14 3.15 0.63
CA VAL A 47 -11.95 2.23 1.43
C VAL A 47 -11.05 1.24 2.17
N VAL A 48 -11.48 0.81 3.35
CA VAL A 48 -10.82 -0.26 4.11
C VAL A 48 -11.54 -1.57 3.84
N ALA A 49 -10.82 -2.60 3.42
CA ALA A 49 -11.32 -3.96 3.23
C ALA A 49 -10.90 -4.84 4.41
N THR A 50 -11.85 -5.36 5.18
CA THR A 50 -11.53 -6.06 6.43
C THR A 50 -12.50 -7.22 6.70
N ASP A 51 -12.04 -8.22 7.46
CA ASP A 51 -12.85 -9.31 8.02
C ASP A 51 -13.35 -9.02 9.44
N SER A 52 -13.11 -7.82 9.96
CA SER A 52 -13.37 -7.46 11.36
C SER A 52 -14.38 -6.32 11.47
N GLU A 53 -15.51 -6.59 12.14
CA GLU A 53 -16.49 -5.57 12.48
C GLU A 53 -15.90 -4.45 13.36
N ALA A 54 -14.94 -4.79 14.24
CA ALA A 54 -14.28 -3.80 15.09
C ALA A 54 -13.45 -2.80 14.27
N ILE A 55 -12.74 -3.29 13.24
CA ILE A 55 -12.02 -2.41 12.30
C ILE A 55 -13.02 -1.56 11.51
N ALA A 56 -14.09 -2.17 10.99
CA ALA A 56 -15.12 -1.45 10.23
C ALA A 56 -15.78 -0.36 11.08
N ALA A 57 -16.12 -0.65 12.33
CA ALA A 57 -16.69 0.31 13.27
C ALA A 57 -15.72 1.48 13.57
N ALA A 58 -14.43 1.21 13.76
CA ALA A 58 -13.42 2.25 14.00
C ALA A 58 -13.27 3.17 12.79
N VAL A 59 -13.27 2.61 11.59
CA VAL A 59 -13.24 3.36 10.31
C VAL A 59 -14.50 4.21 10.14
N ALA A 60 -15.69 3.65 10.38
CA ALA A 60 -16.96 4.36 10.28
C ALA A 60 -17.06 5.51 11.30
N LYS A 61 -16.61 5.30 12.56
CA LYS A 61 -16.53 6.33 13.59
C LYS A 61 -15.63 7.50 13.16
N ALA A 62 -14.61 7.23 12.38
CA ALA A 62 -13.74 8.25 11.80
C ALA A 62 -14.28 8.88 10.52
N GLY A 63 -15.54 8.57 10.11
CA GLY A 63 -16.16 9.07 8.87
C GLY A 63 -15.66 8.42 7.58
N GLY A 64 -14.91 7.33 7.69
CA GLY A 64 -14.43 6.57 6.55
C GLY A 64 -15.41 5.48 6.09
N ARG A 65 -15.08 4.83 4.98
CA ARG A 65 -15.83 3.69 4.44
C ARG A 65 -15.04 2.40 4.65
N ALA A 66 -15.69 1.38 5.18
CA ALA A 66 -15.16 0.04 5.27
C ALA A 66 -16.10 -0.96 4.58
N LEU A 67 -15.53 -2.04 4.06
CA LEU A 67 -16.22 -3.17 3.47
C LEU A 67 -15.84 -4.44 4.21
N LEU A 68 -16.81 -5.23 4.60
CA LEU A 68 -16.59 -6.56 5.14
C LEU A 68 -16.28 -7.52 3.99
N THR A 69 -15.19 -8.25 4.14
CA THR A 69 -14.70 -9.27 3.22
C THR A 69 -14.53 -10.58 3.94
N ARG A 70 -14.42 -11.68 3.21
CA ARG A 70 -14.21 -13.00 3.81
C ARG A 70 -12.92 -13.03 4.63
N ALA A 71 -12.90 -13.87 5.67
CA ALA A 71 -11.74 -14.03 6.56
C ALA A 71 -10.65 -14.93 5.97
N ASP A 72 -11.01 -15.82 5.02
CA ASP A 72 -10.18 -16.89 4.48
C ASP A 72 -9.29 -16.48 3.29
N HIS A 73 -9.16 -15.19 3.01
CA HIS A 73 -8.26 -14.73 1.96
C HIS A 73 -6.80 -15.08 2.26
N ALA A 74 -6.14 -15.67 1.27
CA ALA A 74 -4.74 -16.05 1.36
C ALA A 74 -3.82 -14.81 1.41
N SER A 75 -4.21 -13.73 0.74
CA SER A 75 -3.40 -12.51 0.63
C SER A 75 -4.22 -11.22 0.74
N GLY A 76 -3.49 -10.09 0.89
CA GLY A 76 -4.09 -8.75 0.78
C GLY A 76 -4.65 -8.48 -0.61
N SER A 77 -4.01 -9.00 -1.66
CA SER A 77 -4.45 -8.83 -3.05
C SER A 77 -5.78 -9.50 -3.33
N ASP A 78 -6.03 -10.69 -2.78
CA ASP A 78 -7.32 -11.38 -2.88
C ASP A 78 -8.42 -10.56 -2.18
N ARG A 79 -8.12 -10.01 -1.00
CA ARG A 79 -9.05 -9.19 -0.23
C ARG A 79 -9.43 -7.90 -0.95
N ILE A 80 -8.47 -7.20 -1.54
CA ILE A 80 -8.77 -5.98 -2.28
C ILE A 80 -9.56 -6.27 -3.55
N TYR A 81 -9.36 -7.43 -4.18
CA TYR A 81 -10.12 -7.82 -5.36
C TYR A 81 -11.58 -8.11 -4.99
N GLU A 82 -11.86 -8.84 -3.90
CA GLU A 82 -13.23 -9.00 -3.41
C GLU A 82 -13.89 -7.66 -3.10
N ALA A 83 -13.19 -6.76 -2.41
CA ALA A 83 -13.72 -5.43 -2.10
C ALA A 83 -14.02 -4.61 -3.37
N LEU A 84 -13.16 -4.71 -4.39
CA LEU A 84 -13.37 -4.08 -5.69
C LEU A 84 -14.65 -4.58 -6.36
N GLU A 85 -14.86 -5.90 -6.40
CA GLU A 85 -16.07 -6.50 -7.00
C GLU A 85 -17.34 -6.12 -6.24
N GLN A 86 -17.27 -5.93 -4.91
CA GLN A 86 -18.41 -5.48 -4.11
C GLN A 86 -18.77 -4.01 -4.32
N ILE A 87 -17.75 -3.13 -4.46
CA ILE A 87 -17.98 -1.68 -4.46
C ILE A 87 -18.12 -1.09 -5.86
N ASP A 88 -17.59 -1.74 -6.86
CA ASP A 88 -17.45 -1.25 -8.22
C ASP A 88 -17.69 -2.35 -9.27
N ALA A 89 -18.77 -3.11 -9.09
CA ALA A 89 -19.17 -4.20 -10.00
C ALA A 89 -19.31 -3.73 -11.46
N ASP A 90 -19.71 -2.48 -11.67
CA ASP A 90 -19.91 -1.88 -13.00
C ASP A 90 -18.60 -1.47 -13.70
N GLY A 91 -17.45 -1.59 -13.02
CA GLY A 91 -16.13 -1.37 -13.65
C GLY A 91 -15.73 0.09 -13.85
N GLY A 92 -16.23 1.00 -13.00
CA GLY A 92 -15.91 2.43 -13.07
C GLY A 92 -14.44 2.73 -12.76
N ALA A 93 -13.86 2.07 -11.76
CA ALA A 93 -12.44 2.19 -11.43
C ALA A 93 -11.57 1.38 -12.40
N LYS A 94 -10.68 2.06 -13.10
CA LYS A 94 -9.72 1.44 -14.03
C LYS A 94 -8.42 1.05 -13.36
N ILE A 95 -8.08 1.72 -12.26
CA ILE A 95 -6.87 1.52 -11.47
C ILE A 95 -7.25 1.26 -10.03
N VAL A 96 -6.63 0.28 -9.40
CA VAL A 96 -6.81 -0.09 -7.99
C VAL A 96 -5.47 0.04 -7.27
N VAL A 97 -5.43 0.90 -6.26
CA VAL A 97 -4.25 1.05 -5.39
C VAL A 97 -4.43 0.13 -4.18
N ASN A 98 -3.48 -0.79 -3.99
CA ASN A 98 -3.32 -1.57 -2.77
C ASN A 98 -2.39 -0.81 -1.82
N LEU A 99 -2.96 -0.16 -0.82
CA LEU A 99 -2.21 0.53 0.22
C LEU A 99 -2.22 -0.31 1.49
N GLN A 100 -1.04 -0.76 1.93
CA GLN A 100 -0.94 -1.60 3.12
C GLN A 100 -1.44 -0.88 4.38
N GLY A 101 -2.26 -1.58 5.18
CA GLY A 101 -2.91 -1.03 6.39
C GLY A 101 -1.98 -0.79 7.58
N ASP A 102 -0.67 -0.97 7.42
CA ASP A 102 0.38 -0.80 8.42
C ASP A 102 1.38 0.32 8.12
N LEU A 103 1.04 1.23 7.22
CA LEU A 103 1.85 2.38 6.83
C LEU A 103 1.23 3.72 7.33
N PRO A 104 1.11 3.95 8.65
CA PRO A 104 0.42 5.14 9.19
C PRO A 104 1.14 6.46 8.88
N THR A 105 2.43 6.40 8.54
CA THR A 105 3.29 7.56 8.24
C THR A 105 3.52 7.79 6.75
N VAL A 106 2.87 6.99 5.86
CA VAL A 106 3.03 7.14 4.42
C VAL A 106 2.68 8.55 3.97
N SER A 107 3.54 9.15 3.13
CA SER A 107 3.23 10.46 2.57
C SER A 107 2.18 10.35 1.46
N PRO A 108 1.25 11.31 1.36
CA PRO A 108 0.31 11.38 0.23
C PRO A 108 1.01 11.38 -1.13
N ALA A 109 2.18 12.02 -1.23
CA ALA A 109 2.99 12.06 -2.44
C ALA A 109 3.49 10.67 -2.86
N ALA A 110 3.88 9.80 -1.90
CA ALA A 110 4.31 8.43 -2.20
C ALA A 110 3.15 7.58 -2.75
N ILE A 111 1.92 7.77 -2.22
CA ILE A 111 0.72 7.11 -2.75
C ILE A 111 0.45 7.57 -4.20
N ALA A 112 0.53 8.87 -4.47
CA ALA A 112 0.36 9.41 -5.80
C ALA A 112 1.46 8.94 -6.77
N ALA A 113 2.72 8.85 -6.31
CA ALA A 113 3.85 8.38 -7.11
C ALA A 113 3.66 6.94 -7.61
N ALA A 114 2.98 6.08 -6.83
CA ALA A 114 2.69 4.70 -7.24
C ALA A 114 1.83 4.63 -8.52
N LEU A 115 1.11 5.68 -8.90
CA LEU A 115 0.28 5.72 -10.10
C LEU A 115 1.07 6.11 -11.36
N ALA A 116 2.17 6.86 -11.20
CA ALA A 116 2.89 7.47 -12.32
C ALA A 116 3.33 6.48 -13.42
N PRO A 117 3.85 5.27 -13.10
CA PRO A 117 4.24 4.32 -14.14
C PRO A 117 3.08 3.82 -15.01
N LEU A 118 1.84 3.83 -14.51
CA LEU A 118 0.66 3.41 -15.27
C LEU A 118 0.26 4.40 -16.39
N GLY A 119 0.93 5.55 -16.49
CA GLY A 119 0.84 6.40 -17.68
C GLY A 119 1.30 5.70 -18.97
N ASP A 120 2.17 4.69 -18.85
CA ASP A 120 2.55 3.81 -19.96
C ASP A 120 1.56 2.64 -20.05
N PRO A 121 0.80 2.48 -21.16
CA PRO A 121 -0.19 1.42 -21.30
C PRO A 121 0.37 0.01 -21.27
N ALA A 122 1.67 -0.17 -21.49
CA ALA A 122 2.33 -1.48 -21.42
C ALA A 122 2.62 -1.95 -19.98
N VAL A 123 2.43 -1.08 -18.97
CA VAL A 123 2.63 -1.42 -17.55
C VAL A 123 1.34 -1.99 -16.97
N ASP A 124 1.41 -3.21 -16.43
CA ASP A 124 0.30 -3.89 -15.78
C ASP A 124 0.14 -3.47 -14.32
N ILE A 125 1.29 -3.37 -13.62
CA ILE A 125 1.39 -3.10 -12.19
C ILE A 125 2.45 -2.02 -11.97
N ALA A 126 2.17 -1.07 -11.11
CA ALA A 126 3.15 -0.09 -10.66
C ALA A 126 3.39 -0.26 -9.15
N THR A 127 4.60 0.05 -8.71
CA THR A 127 4.98 0.10 -7.29
C THR A 127 6.00 1.21 -7.08
N ILE A 128 6.47 1.37 -5.85
CA ILE A 128 7.47 2.39 -5.51
C ILE A 128 8.67 1.78 -4.79
N ALA A 129 9.80 2.48 -4.87
CA ALA A 129 11.01 2.14 -4.14
C ALA A 129 11.79 3.41 -3.79
N ALA A 130 12.63 3.32 -2.77
CA ALA A 130 13.59 4.36 -2.43
C ALA A 130 15.02 3.83 -2.49
N GLU A 131 15.98 4.69 -2.76
CA GLU A 131 17.39 4.30 -2.71
C GLU A 131 17.80 3.95 -1.27
N ILE A 132 18.52 2.85 -1.11
CA ILE A 132 19.04 2.40 0.19
C ILE A 132 20.27 3.24 0.52
N VAL A 133 20.13 4.14 1.49
CA VAL A 133 21.21 5.02 1.96
C VAL A 133 21.90 4.48 3.21
N LEU A 134 21.24 3.63 4.01
CA LEU A 134 21.81 3.04 5.21
C LEU A 134 22.57 1.75 4.86
N PRO A 135 23.88 1.65 5.19
CA PRO A 135 24.68 0.49 4.82
C PRO A 135 24.14 -0.84 5.34
N GLU A 136 23.56 -0.85 6.56
CA GLU A 136 22.98 -2.02 7.19
C GLU A 136 21.75 -2.56 6.43
N GLU A 137 20.97 -1.72 5.77
CA GLU A 137 19.82 -2.14 4.98
C GLU A 137 20.19 -2.92 3.73
N ARG A 138 21.43 -2.75 3.23
CA ARG A 138 21.88 -3.43 2.01
C ARG A 138 21.87 -4.96 2.16
N SER A 139 22.20 -5.47 3.34
CA SER A 139 22.26 -6.91 3.65
C SER A 139 21.09 -7.41 4.50
N ASP A 140 20.21 -6.53 4.99
CA ASP A 140 19.03 -6.95 5.77
C ASP A 140 18.01 -7.65 4.88
N ALA A 141 17.68 -8.91 5.19
CA ALA A 141 16.70 -9.72 4.48
C ALA A 141 15.23 -9.22 4.67
N ASN A 142 14.97 -8.36 5.66
CA ASN A 142 13.66 -7.74 5.83
C ASN A 142 13.47 -6.55 4.88
N VAL A 143 14.55 -5.93 4.44
CA VAL A 143 14.57 -4.90 3.42
C VAL A 143 14.56 -5.58 2.04
N VAL A 144 13.40 -5.62 1.40
CA VAL A 144 13.26 -6.22 0.06
C VAL A 144 13.91 -5.30 -0.97
N LYS A 145 14.80 -5.84 -1.80
CA LYS A 145 15.44 -5.11 -2.89
C LYS A 145 14.65 -5.32 -4.17
N VAL A 146 14.47 -4.26 -4.94
CA VAL A 146 14.02 -4.37 -6.32
C VAL A 146 15.21 -4.19 -7.26
N VAL A 147 15.42 -5.19 -8.12
CA VAL A 147 16.38 -5.13 -9.22
C VAL A 147 15.63 -4.67 -10.46
N GLY A 148 16.06 -3.58 -11.06
CA GLY A 148 15.36 -3.00 -12.21
C GLY A 148 16.32 -2.29 -13.17
N THR A 149 15.83 -2.05 -14.38
CA THR A 149 16.52 -1.27 -15.39
C THR A 149 15.84 0.09 -15.56
N PRO A 150 16.61 1.21 -15.65
CA PRO A 150 16.05 2.53 -15.89
C PRO A 150 15.22 2.58 -17.19
N VAL A 151 14.02 3.17 -17.10
CA VAL A 151 13.16 3.46 -18.27
C VAL A 151 13.19 4.95 -18.57
N THR A 152 13.02 5.76 -17.53
CA THR A 152 13.16 7.23 -17.54
C THR A 152 13.76 7.67 -16.21
N PRO A 153 14.22 8.94 -16.08
CA PRO A 153 14.60 9.46 -14.76
C PRO A 153 13.52 9.22 -13.71
N GLY A 154 13.90 8.64 -12.56
CA GLY A 154 12.98 8.33 -11.46
C GLY A 154 12.06 7.11 -11.68
N ARG A 155 12.26 6.33 -12.77
CA ARG A 155 11.43 5.15 -13.08
C ARG A 155 12.29 3.97 -13.52
N LEU A 156 12.03 2.79 -12.94
CA LEU A 156 12.65 1.52 -13.31
C LEU A 156 11.59 0.56 -13.84
N ARG A 157 11.97 -0.31 -14.77
CA ARG A 157 11.26 -1.56 -15.03
C ARG A 157 11.81 -2.63 -14.11
N ALA A 158 10.97 -3.22 -13.27
CA ALA A 158 11.37 -4.29 -12.38
C ALA A 158 11.72 -5.57 -13.18
N LEU A 159 12.85 -6.17 -12.83
CA LEU A 159 13.32 -7.43 -13.36
C LEU A 159 13.22 -8.54 -12.31
N TYR A 160 13.41 -8.18 -11.03
CA TYR A 160 13.32 -9.12 -9.91
C TYR A 160 13.10 -8.38 -8.58
N PHE A 161 12.56 -9.11 -7.59
CA PHE A 161 12.49 -8.68 -6.20
C PHE A 161 13.13 -9.76 -5.34
N THR A 162 13.96 -9.37 -4.35
CA THR A 162 14.70 -10.32 -3.54
C THR A 162 14.97 -9.81 -2.14
N ARG A 163 15.12 -10.75 -1.21
CA ARG A 163 15.61 -10.48 0.14
C ARG A 163 17.13 -10.48 0.25
N ALA A 164 17.81 -11.04 -0.74
CA ALA A 164 19.27 -10.99 -0.84
C ALA A 164 19.77 -9.59 -1.25
N THR A 165 21.07 -9.33 -1.06
CA THR A 165 21.73 -8.17 -1.66
C THR A 165 21.87 -8.40 -3.16
N ALA A 166 21.16 -7.61 -3.96
CA ALA A 166 21.22 -7.66 -5.43
C ALA A 166 20.88 -6.28 -6.03
N PRO A 167 21.51 -5.92 -7.20
CA PRO A 167 22.54 -6.67 -7.93
C PRO A 167 23.90 -6.66 -7.20
N ALA A 168 24.79 -7.57 -7.58
CA ALA A 168 26.16 -7.55 -7.11
C ALA A 168 26.94 -6.39 -7.76
N GLY A 169 28.02 -5.94 -7.11
CA GLY A 169 28.88 -4.86 -7.59
C GLY A 169 28.50 -3.49 -7.03
N GLU A 170 29.13 -2.46 -7.59
CA GLU A 170 28.90 -1.07 -7.18
C GLU A 170 27.62 -0.51 -7.80
N GLY A 171 27.00 0.43 -7.11
CA GLY A 171 25.82 1.14 -7.57
C GLY A 171 24.69 1.19 -6.54
N PRO A 172 23.58 1.88 -6.87
CA PRO A 172 22.46 2.01 -5.98
C PRO A 172 21.70 0.70 -5.81
N LEU A 173 21.25 0.43 -4.58
CA LEU A 173 20.23 -0.58 -4.27
C LEU A 173 18.92 0.13 -3.91
N TYR A 174 17.80 -0.48 -4.25
CA TYR A 174 16.49 0.14 -4.04
C TYR A 174 15.65 -0.71 -3.10
N HIS A 175 15.21 -0.09 -1.99
CA HIS A 175 14.26 -0.67 -1.04
C HIS A 175 12.86 -0.61 -1.65
N HIS A 176 12.28 -1.76 -1.94
CA HIS A 176 10.91 -1.87 -2.42
C HIS A 176 9.91 -1.53 -1.31
N ILE A 177 8.95 -0.69 -1.62
CA ILE A 177 7.86 -0.28 -0.72
C ILE A 177 6.56 -0.92 -1.21
N GLY A 178 5.90 -1.72 -0.37
CA GLY A 178 4.75 -2.56 -0.70
C GLY A 178 3.45 -1.81 -1.02
N ILE A 179 3.51 -0.69 -1.72
CA ILE A 179 2.35 0.02 -2.27
C ILE A 179 2.27 -0.31 -3.75
N TYR A 180 1.11 -0.79 -4.19
CA TYR A 180 0.92 -1.17 -5.59
C TYR A 180 -0.26 -0.45 -6.22
N ALA A 181 -0.11 -0.07 -7.47
CA ALA A 181 -1.22 0.34 -8.31
C ALA A 181 -1.38 -0.67 -9.45
N PHE A 182 -2.53 -1.28 -9.56
CA PHE A 182 -2.87 -2.27 -10.58
C PHE A 182 -3.80 -1.66 -11.61
N ARG A 183 -3.61 -1.98 -12.88
CA ARG A 183 -4.76 -1.91 -13.79
C ARG A 183 -5.80 -2.92 -13.31
N ARG A 184 -7.08 -2.58 -13.36
CA ARG A 184 -8.16 -3.48 -12.93
C ARG A 184 -8.05 -4.88 -13.57
N ALA A 185 -7.84 -4.93 -14.87
CA ALA A 185 -7.67 -6.18 -15.60
C ALA A 185 -6.44 -6.98 -15.13
N ALA A 186 -5.34 -6.28 -14.81
CA ALA A 186 -4.13 -6.88 -14.27
C ALA A 186 -4.35 -7.46 -12.88
N LEU A 187 -5.07 -6.76 -11.98
CA LEU A 187 -5.45 -7.29 -10.66
C LEU A 187 -6.30 -8.56 -10.80
N GLY A 188 -7.34 -8.53 -11.65
CA GLY A 188 -8.19 -9.69 -11.90
C GLY A 188 -7.45 -10.89 -12.51
N LYS A 189 -6.38 -10.65 -13.31
CA LYS A 189 -5.48 -11.70 -13.78
C LYS A 189 -4.61 -12.22 -12.64
N PHE A 190 -3.99 -11.32 -11.88
CA PHE A 190 -3.03 -11.61 -10.82
C PHE A 190 -3.60 -12.53 -9.72
N VAL A 191 -4.79 -12.22 -9.20
CA VAL A 191 -5.42 -13.01 -8.13
C VAL A 191 -5.84 -14.43 -8.57
N LYS A 192 -5.95 -14.68 -9.88
CA LYS A 192 -6.26 -16.00 -10.43
C LYS A 192 -5.00 -16.85 -10.67
N LEU A 193 -3.82 -16.26 -10.60
CA LEU A 193 -2.57 -17.00 -10.77
C LEU A 193 -2.29 -17.86 -9.53
N PRO A 194 -1.85 -19.12 -9.72
CA PRO A 194 -1.38 -19.91 -8.59
C PRO A 194 -0.06 -19.34 -8.04
N PRO A 195 0.24 -19.55 -6.75
CA PRO A 195 1.54 -19.18 -6.18
C PRO A 195 2.69 -19.78 -6.97
N SER A 196 3.62 -18.93 -7.40
CA SER A 196 4.73 -19.30 -8.29
C SER A 196 5.96 -19.82 -7.52
N PRO A 197 6.91 -20.49 -8.18
CA PRO A 197 8.13 -21.02 -7.54
C PRO A 197 8.98 -19.95 -6.84
N LEU A 198 9.24 -18.82 -7.52
CA LEU A 198 10.04 -17.74 -6.93
C LEU A 198 9.32 -17.00 -5.82
N GLU A 199 8.01 -16.79 -5.96
CA GLU A 199 7.17 -16.25 -4.88
C GLU A 199 7.29 -17.09 -3.60
N ARG A 200 7.17 -18.42 -3.71
CA ARG A 200 7.26 -19.32 -2.56
C ARG A 200 8.64 -19.29 -1.92
N ARG A 201 9.69 -19.17 -2.74
CA ARG A 201 11.09 -19.14 -2.30
C ARG A 201 11.43 -17.86 -1.57
N GLU A 202 11.14 -16.71 -2.17
CA GLU A 202 11.42 -15.38 -1.63
C GLU A 202 10.35 -14.91 -0.63
N LYS A 203 9.15 -15.53 -0.65
CA LYS A 203 7.95 -15.08 0.08
C LYS A 203 7.58 -13.64 -0.31
N LEU A 204 7.58 -13.38 -1.61
CA LEU A 204 7.28 -12.11 -2.23
C LEU A 204 6.22 -12.30 -3.31
N GLU A 205 4.99 -11.89 -3.03
CA GLU A 205 3.79 -12.15 -3.84
C GLU A 205 3.93 -11.59 -5.27
N GLN A 206 4.57 -10.43 -5.44
CA GLN A 206 4.74 -9.77 -6.73
C GLN A 206 5.60 -10.55 -7.74
N LEU A 207 6.40 -11.51 -7.28
CA LEU A 207 7.16 -12.39 -8.19
C LEU A 207 6.25 -13.25 -9.06
N ARG A 208 5.07 -13.62 -8.58
CA ARG A 208 4.05 -14.33 -9.34
C ARG A 208 3.68 -13.58 -10.62
N ALA A 209 3.55 -12.25 -10.53
CA ALA A 209 3.26 -11.41 -11.67
C ALA A 209 4.41 -11.44 -12.69
N LEU A 210 5.67 -11.29 -12.24
CA LEU A 210 6.84 -11.35 -13.14
C LEU A 210 6.96 -12.71 -13.81
N GLU A 211 6.79 -13.82 -13.07
CA GLU A 211 6.84 -15.17 -13.61
C GLU A 211 5.71 -15.43 -14.64
N ALA A 212 4.58 -14.74 -14.50
CA ALA A 212 3.46 -14.77 -15.45
C ALA A 212 3.62 -13.80 -16.65
N GLY A 213 4.79 -13.15 -16.78
CA GLY A 213 5.09 -12.21 -17.86
C GLY A 213 4.38 -10.85 -17.73
N MET A 214 3.83 -10.51 -16.57
CA MET A 214 3.26 -9.19 -16.33
C MET A 214 4.38 -8.16 -16.14
N ARG A 215 4.18 -6.96 -16.66
CA ARG A 215 5.14 -5.88 -16.51
C ARG A 215 4.89 -5.10 -15.22
N ILE A 216 5.92 -5.03 -14.38
CA ILE A 216 5.93 -4.18 -13.18
C ILE A 216 6.92 -3.04 -13.40
N ASP A 217 6.48 -1.80 -13.25
CA ASP A 217 7.37 -0.64 -13.22
C ASP A 217 7.36 0.00 -11.82
N VAL A 218 8.46 0.64 -11.46
CA VAL A 218 8.74 1.17 -10.14
C VAL A 218 9.01 2.66 -10.23
N ALA A 219 8.23 3.49 -9.54
CA ALA A 219 8.60 4.89 -9.35
C ALA A 219 9.55 5.04 -8.16
N LEU A 220 10.60 5.82 -8.33
CA LEU A 220 11.53 6.14 -7.25
C LEU A 220 11.00 7.30 -6.42
N VAL A 221 11.06 7.16 -5.10
CA VAL A 221 10.63 8.17 -4.11
C VAL A 221 11.79 8.47 -3.15
N ASP A 222 11.72 9.61 -2.46
CA ASP A 222 12.83 10.11 -1.64
C ASP A 222 12.96 9.41 -0.28
N ALA A 223 11.91 8.76 0.22
CA ALA A 223 11.90 8.15 1.55
C ALA A 223 11.04 6.89 1.64
N VAL A 224 11.46 5.97 2.49
CA VAL A 224 10.68 4.78 2.87
C VAL A 224 9.74 5.17 4.02
N PRO A 225 8.41 4.95 3.90
CA PRO A 225 7.50 5.13 5.03
C PRO A 225 7.81 4.09 6.12
N LEU A 226 7.62 4.48 7.38
CA LEU A 226 7.75 3.54 8.49
C LEU A 226 6.58 2.53 8.47
N GLY A 227 6.90 1.26 8.23
CA GLY A 227 5.98 0.15 8.41
C GLY A 227 5.93 -0.26 9.90
N VAL A 228 4.72 -0.48 10.40
CA VAL A 228 4.51 -0.88 11.80
C VAL A 228 4.23 -2.39 11.85
N ASP A 229 5.23 -3.15 12.25
CA ASP A 229 5.14 -4.61 12.36
C ASP A 229 5.38 -5.14 13.78
N THR A 230 6.08 -4.36 14.59
CA THR A 230 6.48 -4.71 15.96
C THR A 230 6.04 -3.62 16.94
N PRO A 231 6.01 -3.89 18.27
CA PRO A 231 5.79 -2.86 19.27
C PRO A 231 6.79 -1.70 19.17
N THR A 232 8.05 -1.99 18.85
CA THR A 232 9.09 -0.95 18.66
C THR A 232 8.77 -0.02 17.49
N ASP A 233 8.25 -0.57 16.38
CA ASP A 233 7.83 0.26 15.24
C ASP A 233 6.62 1.14 15.59
N LEU A 234 5.70 0.59 16.40
CA LEU A 234 4.55 1.35 16.90
C LEU A 234 4.98 2.56 17.72
N GLU A 235 5.96 2.41 18.63
CA GLU A 235 6.51 3.54 19.40
C GLU A 235 7.18 4.58 18.49
N LYS A 236 7.93 4.14 17.48
CA LYS A 236 8.51 5.06 16.49
C LYS A 236 7.41 5.82 15.73
N ALA A 237 6.34 5.12 15.31
CA ALA A 237 5.22 5.76 14.63
C ALA A 237 4.50 6.79 15.51
N ARG A 238 4.33 6.50 16.81
CA ARG A 238 3.80 7.44 17.81
C ARG A 238 4.64 8.71 17.88
N ALA A 239 5.94 8.56 18.08
CA ALA A 239 6.86 9.69 18.16
C ALA A 239 6.82 10.56 16.88
N MET A 240 6.82 9.94 15.69
CA MET A 240 6.78 10.66 14.42
C MET A 240 5.48 11.45 14.25
N LEU A 241 4.32 10.86 14.63
CA LEU A 241 3.01 11.49 14.45
C LEU A 241 2.69 12.52 15.54
N GLU A 242 3.31 12.43 16.72
CA GLU A 242 3.20 13.45 17.79
C GLU A 242 3.90 14.75 17.41
N HIS A 243 5.03 14.69 16.74
CA HIS A 243 5.84 15.84 16.36
C HIS A 243 5.38 16.55 15.07
N ASP A 244 4.36 16.03 14.38
CA ASP A 244 3.81 16.63 13.17
C ASP A 244 2.43 17.26 13.42
N PRO A 245 2.34 18.58 13.67
CA PRO A 245 1.08 19.26 13.97
C PRO A 245 0.07 19.22 12.81
N GLU A 246 0.52 19.12 11.55
CA GLU A 246 -0.37 19.04 10.39
C GLU A 246 -1.12 17.70 10.33
N LYS A 247 -0.54 16.63 10.88
CA LYS A 247 -1.14 15.29 10.92
C LYS A 247 -2.20 15.13 12.01
N ARG A 248 -2.38 16.14 12.90
CA ARG A 248 -3.43 16.17 13.94
C ARG A 248 -4.74 16.82 13.48
N ARG A 249 -4.78 17.48 12.32
CA ARG A 249 -5.99 18.17 11.85
C ARG A 249 -7.05 17.17 11.41
N PRO A 250 -8.30 17.26 11.89
CA PRO A 250 -9.39 16.44 11.39
C PRO A 250 -9.67 16.78 9.93
N VAL A 251 -9.63 15.77 9.07
CA VAL A 251 -9.88 15.90 7.61
C VAL A 251 -11.36 16.22 7.32
N PHE A 252 -12.25 16.02 8.29
CA PHE A 252 -13.68 16.24 8.13
C PHE A 252 -14.07 17.68 8.51
N ARG A 253 -14.16 18.58 7.52
CA ARG A 253 -14.97 19.79 7.66
C ARG A 253 -16.45 19.37 7.64
N LYS A 254 -17.18 19.66 8.72
CA LYS A 254 -18.65 19.70 8.67
C LYS A 254 -19.03 20.71 7.58
N ASP A 255 -19.73 20.26 6.55
CA ASP A 255 -20.31 21.16 5.55
C ASP A 255 -21.12 22.22 6.29
N ARG A 256 -20.73 23.47 6.14
CA ARG A 256 -21.54 24.59 6.59
C ARG A 256 -22.81 24.58 5.74
N ALA A 257 -23.95 24.37 6.39
CA ALA A 257 -25.24 24.62 5.77
C ALA A 257 -25.26 26.05 5.19
N PRO A 258 -25.84 26.26 4.00
CA PRO A 258 -25.95 27.60 3.44
C PRO A 258 -26.80 28.49 4.35
N PRO A 259 -26.53 29.81 4.42
CA PRO A 259 -27.34 30.72 5.21
C PRO A 259 -28.76 30.75 4.67
N LYS A 260 -29.74 30.56 5.56
CA LYS A 260 -31.17 30.78 5.26
C LYS A 260 -31.36 32.27 4.90
N GLN A 261 -31.89 32.51 3.70
CA GLN A 261 -32.45 33.79 3.30
C GLN A 261 -33.81 34.01 3.99
#